data_2551c83095125a79c3d54d24d73d3993
#
_entry.id   2551c83095125a79c3d54d24d73d3993
#
_cell.length_a   1.000
_cell.length_b   1.000
_cell.length_c   1.000
_cell.angle_alpha   90.00
_cell.angle_beta   90.00
_cell.angle_gamma   90.00
#
_symmetry.space_group_name_H-M   'P 1'
#
loop_
_entity.id
_entity.type
_entity.pdbx_description
1 polymer ?
#
loop_
_entity_poly.entity_id
_entity_poly.type
_entity_poly.pdbx_seq_one_letter_code
_entity_poly.pdbx_strand_id
1 'polypeptide(L)' 'MQIRYSPDAGVLLVKLRKGKPVDSVDIAEGLIAHYAEDGSVLEIEILDASKVVELKDLSFSLEGMLAGVRHRKVEVEV' A
#
# COMPACT_ATOMS: atom_id res chain seq x y z
N MET A 1 5.92 -1.24 -8.33
CA MET A 1 5.39 -0.59 -7.10
C MET A 1 6.00 0.80 -6.98
N GLN A 2 5.21 1.74 -6.59
CA GLN A 2 5.66 3.12 -6.41
C GLN A 2 5.18 3.62 -5.06
N ILE A 3 6.06 4.24 -4.32
CA ILE A 3 5.72 4.77 -3.00
C ILE A 3 5.94 6.28 -3.03
N ARG A 4 4.93 7.02 -2.61
CA ARG A 4 4.98 8.47 -2.61
C ARG A 4 4.52 8.99 -1.26
N TYR A 5 5.30 9.87 -0.68
CA TYR A 5 4.96 10.47 0.60
C TYR A 5 4.75 11.97 0.42
N SER A 6 3.65 12.46 0.97
CA SER A 6 3.31 13.89 0.96
C SER A 6 3.50 14.43 2.36
N PRO A 7 4.61 15.10 2.65
CA PRO A 7 4.85 15.57 4.01
C PRO A 7 3.83 16.58 4.49
N ASP A 8 3.31 17.42 3.59
CA ASP A 8 2.33 18.42 3.97
C ASP A 8 1.03 17.82 4.46
N ALA A 9 0.62 16.73 3.84
CA ALA A 9 -0.62 16.06 4.19
C ALA A 9 -0.42 14.90 5.15
N GLY A 10 0.82 14.44 5.31
CA GLY A 10 1.09 13.29 6.15
C GLY A 10 0.59 11.99 5.56
N VAL A 11 0.47 11.91 4.25
CA VAL A 11 -0.12 10.76 3.57
C VAL A 11 0.95 10.00 2.81
N LEU A 12 0.96 8.69 2.99
CA LEU A 12 1.80 7.79 2.23
C LEU A 12 0.93 7.03 1.25
N LEU A 13 1.29 7.08 -0.02
CA LEU A 13 0.55 6.40 -1.06
C LEU A 13 1.42 5.30 -1.63
N VAL A 14 0.90 4.08 -1.61
CA VAL A 14 1.60 2.92 -2.15
C VAL A 14 0.84 2.45 -3.38
N LYS A 15 1.42 2.66 -4.55
CA LYS A 15 0.82 2.24 -5.80
C LYS A 15 1.31 0.85 -6.15
N LEU A 16 0.40 -0.08 -6.25
CA LEU A 16 0.73 -1.46 -6.54
C LEU A 16 0.58 -1.79 -8.01
N ARG A 17 -0.41 -1.18 -8.67
CA ARG A 17 -0.70 -1.42 -10.08
C ARG A 17 -1.25 -0.16 -10.68
N LYS A 18 -1.12 -0.06 -12.00
CA LYS A 18 -1.78 0.99 -12.74
C LYS A 18 -3.25 0.62 -12.91
N GLY A 19 -4.08 1.64 -12.99
CA GLY A 19 -5.49 1.42 -13.22
C GLY A 19 -6.28 2.56 -12.64
N LYS A 20 -7.58 2.49 -12.89
CA LYS A 20 -8.50 3.50 -12.42
C LYS A 20 -9.29 2.95 -11.24
N PRO A 21 -9.18 3.56 -10.08
CA PRO A 21 -9.94 3.06 -8.93
C PRO A 21 -11.42 3.31 -9.11
N VAL A 22 -12.21 2.30 -8.77
CA VAL A 22 -13.67 2.42 -8.83
C VAL A 22 -14.29 2.28 -7.46
N ASP A 23 -13.50 1.89 -6.46
CA ASP A 23 -14.01 1.72 -5.11
C ASP A 23 -12.90 1.97 -4.12
N SER A 24 -13.25 2.44 -2.94
CA SER A 24 -12.30 2.72 -1.86
C SER A 24 -12.88 2.23 -0.56
N VAL A 25 -12.09 1.51 0.20
CA VAL A 25 -12.55 0.89 1.44
C VAL A 25 -11.56 1.18 2.55
N ASP A 26 -12.06 1.59 3.70
CA ASP A 26 -11.25 1.72 4.90
C ASP A 26 -11.01 0.32 5.45
N ILE A 27 -9.79 -0.17 5.31
CA ILE A 27 -9.49 -1.51 5.81
C ILE A 27 -9.04 -1.48 7.26
N ALA A 28 -8.65 -0.32 7.73
CA ALA A 28 -8.32 -0.10 9.12
C ALA A 28 -8.32 1.41 9.33
N GLU A 29 -8.22 1.84 10.55
CA GLU A 29 -8.17 3.26 10.84
C GLU A 29 -6.93 3.86 10.16
N GLY A 30 -7.16 4.85 9.29
CA GLY A 30 -6.07 5.50 8.59
C GLY A 30 -5.48 4.69 7.44
N LEU A 31 -6.13 3.60 7.05
CA LEU A 31 -5.65 2.74 5.99
C LEU A 31 -6.76 2.53 4.97
N ILE A 32 -6.57 3.07 3.78
CA ILE A 32 -7.59 3.04 2.74
C ILE A 32 -7.05 2.27 1.55
N ALA A 33 -7.80 1.27 1.11
CA ALA A 33 -7.46 0.52 -0.10
C ALA A 33 -8.34 0.98 -1.25
N HIS A 34 -7.72 1.17 -2.41
CA HIS A 34 -8.41 1.57 -3.63
C HIS A 34 -8.39 0.41 -4.60
N TYR A 35 -9.57 0.05 -5.10
CA TYR A 35 -9.76 -1.16 -5.89
C TYR A 35 -10.12 -0.86 -7.32
N ALA A 36 -9.68 -1.72 -8.22
CA ALA A 36 -10.07 -1.69 -9.61
C ALA A 36 -11.41 -2.42 -9.79
N GLU A 37 -11.94 -2.32 -10.99
CA GLU A 37 -13.21 -2.93 -11.31
C GLU A 37 -13.20 -4.44 -11.13
N ASP A 38 -12.07 -5.06 -11.35
CA ASP A 38 -11.95 -6.51 -11.22
C ASP A 38 -11.69 -6.96 -9.77
N GLY A 39 -11.71 -6.01 -8.83
CA GLY A 39 -11.53 -6.34 -7.41
C GLY A 39 -10.10 -6.35 -6.95
N SER A 40 -9.14 -6.10 -7.83
CA SER A 40 -7.75 -6.07 -7.40
C SER A 40 -7.42 -4.74 -6.73
N VAL A 41 -6.47 -4.78 -5.81
CA VAL A 41 -6.03 -3.58 -5.09
C VAL A 41 -5.05 -2.83 -5.97
N LEU A 42 -5.33 -1.57 -6.22
CA LEU A 42 -4.46 -0.71 -7.01
C LEU A 42 -3.50 0.09 -6.15
N GLU A 43 -4.01 0.62 -5.06
CA GLU A 43 -3.26 1.53 -4.19
C GLU A 43 -3.67 1.34 -2.76
N ILE A 44 -2.75 1.67 -1.86
CA ILE A 44 -3.06 1.77 -0.45
C ILE A 44 -2.63 3.14 0.02
N GLU A 45 -3.51 3.80 0.73
CA GLU A 45 -3.27 5.15 1.24
C GLU A 45 -3.19 5.08 2.75
N ILE A 46 -2.11 5.59 3.32
CA ILE A 46 -1.90 5.57 4.76
C ILE A 46 -1.90 7.01 5.26
N LEU A 47 -2.85 7.31 6.10
CA LEU A 47 -2.99 8.65 6.69
C LEU A 47 -2.15 8.74 7.95
N ASP A 48 -1.62 9.91 8.23
CA ASP A 48 -0.72 10.14 9.36
C ASP A 48 0.40 9.12 9.38
N ALA A 49 0.99 8.90 8.22
CA ALA A 49 1.91 7.79 8.02
C ALA A 49 3.12 7.83 8.96
N SER A 50 3.62 9.04 9.23
CA SER A 50 4.79 9.17 10.07
C SER A 50 4.55 8.71 11.51
N LYS A 51 3.28 8.66 11.92
CA LYS A 51 2.92 8.21 13.26
C LYS A 51 2.65 6.71 13.31
N VAL A 52 2.41 6.12 12.15
CA VAL A 52 1.97 4.72 12.08
C VAL A 52 3.14 3.80 11.77
N VAL A 53 4.03 4.23 10.87
CA VAL A 53 5.10 3.36 10.40
C VAL A 53 6.39 4.16 10.26
N GLU A 54 7.48 3.42 10.26
CA GLU A 54 8.76 3.92 9.79
C GLU A 54 8.73 3.75 8.28
N LEU A 55 8.68 4.82 7.54
CA LEU A 55 8.48 4.77 6.10
C LEU A 55 9.50 3.91 5.37
N LYS A 56 10.74 4.00 5.84
CA LYS A 56 11.81 3.23 5.27
C LYS A 56 11.57 1.73 5.44
N ASP A 57 11.13 1.33 6.62
CA ASP A 57 10.86 -0.07 6.91
C ASP A 57 9.66 -0.57 6.14
N LEU A 58 8.64 0.26 6.00
CA LEU A 58 7.46 -0.11 5.24
C LEU A 58 7.82 -0.40 3.79
N SER A 59 8.62 0.46 3.18
CA SER A 59 9.02 0.27 1.79
C SER A 59 9.72 -1.06 1.61
N PHE A 60 10.65 -1.36 2.49
CA PHE A 60 11.40 -2.60 2.43
C PHE A 60 10.50 -3.81 2.58
N SER A 61 9.57 -3.75 3.51
CA SER A 61 8.64 -4.86 3.76
C SER A 61 7.72 -5.11 2.58
N LEU A 62 7.22 -4.03 1.96
CA LEU A 62 6.34 -4.17 0.81
C LEU A 62 7.06 -4.76 -0.38
N GLU A 63 8.30 -4.35 -0.60
CA GLU A 63 9.09 -4.91 -1.68
C GLU A 63 9.36 -6.38 -1.46
N GLY A 64 9.66 -6.74 -0.23
CA GLY A 64 9.87 -8.15 0.12
C GLY A 64 8.63 -8.98 -0.11
N MET A 65 7.47 -8.44 0.25
CA MET A 65 6.21 -9.14 0.04
C MET A 65 5.93 -9.35 -1.43
N LEU A 66 6.18 -8.33 -2.25
CA LEU A 66 5.96 -8.45 -3.68
C LEU A 66 6.92 -9.44 -4.32
N ALA A 67 8.16 -9.47 -3.85
CA ALA A 67 9.13 -10.44 -4.33
C ALA A 67 8.68 -11.85 -3.99
N GLY A 68 8.15 -12.02 -2.79
CA GLY A 68 7.62 -13.31 -2.37
C GLY A 68 6.49 -13.78 -3.25
N VAL A 69 5.59 -12.87 -3.58
CA VAL A 69 4.48 -13.20 -4.46
C VAL A 69 5.00 -13.62 -5.83
N ARG A 70 5.99 -12.91 -6.34
CA ARG A 70 6.57 -13.22 -7.63
C ARG A 70 7.20 -14.60 -7.66
N HIS A 71 7.76 -14.99 -6.54
CA HIS A 71 8.40 -16.30 -6.44
C HIS A 71 7.43 -17.36 -5.98
N ARG A 72 6.17 -17.03 -5.86
CA ARG A 72 5.10 -17.93 -5.45
C ARG A 72 5.26 -18.47 -4.06
N LYS A 73 6.01 -17.78 -3.28
CA LYS A 73 6.23 -18.13 -1.89
C LYS A 73 5.67 -17.07 -1.03
N VAL A 74 4.42 -17.09 -0.87
CA VAL A 74 3.78 -16.02 -0.13
C VAL A 74 3.60 -16.43 1.30
N GLU A 75 4.64 -16.28 2.01
CA GLU A 75 4.59 -16.50 3.43
C GLU A 75 4.72 -15.14 4.05
N VAL A 76 3.64 -14.44 4.12
CA VAL A 76 3.68 -13.12 4.69
C VAL A 76 3.51 -13.22 6.16
N GLU A 77 4.58 -13.06 6.84
CA GLU A 77 4.59 -13.05 8.27
C GLU A 77 4.58 -11.61 8.69
N VAL A 78 3.52 -11.16 9.22
CA VAL A 78 3.46 -9.78 9.64
C VAL A 78 3.64 -9.64 11.11
#